data_f3d4dea154f2d0a3f6cda04de13e513c
#
_entry.id   f3d4dea154f2d0a3f6cda04de13e513c
#
_cell.length_a   1.000
_cell.length_b   1.000
_cell.length_c   1.000
_cell.angle_alpha   90.00
_cell.angle_beta   90.00
_cell.angle_gamma   90.00
#
_symmetry.space_group_name_H-M   'P 1'
#
loop_
_entity.id
_entity.type
_entity.pdbx_description
1 polymer ?
#
loop_
_entity_poly.entity_id
_entity_poly.type
_entity_poly.pdbx_seq_one_letter_code
_entity_poly.pdbx_strand_id
1 'polypeptide(L)'
;MAHQDLRIRLEDVPLPQAPPWLGVDRALGAWMAWRCSQEWQLDCSRGLLLVDAGTVLSITRVTADGCFGGGQLIPGYRLQLEAMAEGTVGLPSTFELSDDAEAFQNVFPQQTVAAMQRGVVEAMLATITAAQQHAQGLLWICGGDAAMVQRHWTGSRSLLQLEGDLQLQALLNLGAGLNSGRDR
;
A
#
# COMPACT_ATOMS: atom_id res chain seq x y z
N MET A 1 -36.04 1.28 -9.92
CA MET A 1 -35.20 0.19 -9.40
C MET A 1 -34.46 0.74 -8.20
N ALA A 2 -34.70 0.20 -7.00
CA ALA A 2 -33.97 0.62 -5.82
C ALA A 2 -32.51 0.16 -5.95
N HIS A 3 -31.58 1.09 -5.93
CA HIS A 3 -30.16 0.76 -5.79
C HIS A 3 -30.00 0.09 -4.42
N GLN A 4 -29.69 -1.20 -4.40
CA GLN A 4 -29.24 -1.86 -3.18
C GLN A 4 -27.75 -1.54 -3.03
N ASP A 5 -27.42 -0.74 -2.02
CA ASP A 5 -26.01 -0.54 -1.63
C ASP A 5 -25.42 -1.88 -1.17
N LEU A 6 -24.48 -2.41 -1.94
CA LEU A 6 -23.75 -3.61 -1.58
C LEU A 6 -22.65 -3.23 -0.59
N ARG A 7 -22.82 -3.61 0.68
CA ARG A 7 -21.80 -3.40 1.71
C ARG A 7 -20.94 -4.66 1.83
N ILE A 8 -19.68 -4.55 1.42
CA ILE A 8 -18.69 -5.63 1.59
C ILE A 8 -18.15 -5.61 3.03
N ARG A 9 -18.11 -6.77 3.67
CA ARG A 9 -17.52 -7.01 4.97
C ARG A 9 -16.25 -7.83 4.86
N LEU A 10 -15.45 -7.89 5.93
CA LEU A 10 -14.23 -8.68 5.94
C LEU A 10 -14.47 -10.16 5.63
N GLU A 11 -15.58 -10.72 6.13
CA GLU A 11 -16.00 -12.12 5.92
C GLU A 11 -16.32 -12.44 4.44
N ASP A 12 -16.61 -11.42 3.64
CA ASP A 12 -16.87 -11.56 2.20
C ASP A 12 -15.57 -11.62 1.38
N VAL A 13 -14.43 -11.25 1.98
CA VAL A 13 -13.14 -11.23 1.29
C VAL A 13 -12.44 -12.57 1.43
N PRO A 14 -12.11 -13.26 0.31
CA PRO A 14 -11.51 -14.59 0.36
C PRO A 14 -9.99 -14.52 0.67
N LEU A 15 -9.63 -13.93 1.80
CA LEU A 15 -8.28 -13.89 2.34
C LEU A 15 -8.21 -14.76 3.59
N PRO A 16 -7.71 -16.02 3.48
CA PRO A 16 -7.67 -16.93 4.63
C PRO A 16 -6.84 -16.36 5.78
N GLN A 17 -7.20 -16.73 7.02
CA GLN A 17 -6.54 -16.31 8.25
C GLN A 17 -6.56 -14.80 8.51
N ALA A 18 -7.42 -14.04 7.82
CA ALA A 18 -7.63 -12.63 8.10
C ALA A 18 -8.25 -12.48 9.52
N PRO A 19 -7.59 -11.74 10.43
CA PRO A 19 -8.13 -11.56 11.78
C PRO A 19 -9.31 -10.57 11.75
N PRO A 20 -10.26 -10.66 12.68
CA PRO A 20 -11.51 -9.89 12.64
C PRO A 20 -11.32 -8.36 12.74
N TRP A 21 -10.15 -7.92 13.15
CA TRP A 21 -9.79 -6.51 13.25
C TRP A 21 -9.09 -5.96 11.99
N LEU A 22 -8.83 -6.79 10.97
CA LEU A 22 -8.21 -6.34 9.72
C LEU A 22 -9.18 -5.41 8.96
N GLY A 23 -8.67 -4.26 8.52
CA GLY A 23 -9.43 -3.36 7.65
C GLY A 23 -9.85 -4.05 6.34
N VAL A 24 -11.10 -3.83 5.94
CA VAL A 24 -11.64 -4.46 4.71
C VAL A 24 -10.87 -4.02 3.47
N ASP A 25 -10.47 -2.76 3.39
CA ASP A 25 -9.64 -2.19 2.33
C ASP A 25 -8.30 -2.91 2.17
N ARG A 26 -7.62 -3.17 3.29
CA ARG A 26 -6.37 -3.94 3.31
C ARG A 26 -6.58 -5.40 2.87
N ALA A 27 -7.65 -6.03 3.35
CA ALA A 27 -7.98 -7.40 2.96
C ALA A 27 -8.27 -7.49 1.46
N LEU A 28 -9.08 -6.56 0.93
CA LEU A 28 -9.42 -6.48 -0.50
C LEU A 28 -8.18 -6.33 -1.37
N GLY A 29 -7.32 -5.36 -1.04
CA GLY A 29 -6.07 -5.13 -1.79
C GLY A 29 -5.15 -6.34 -1.76
N ALA A 30 -4.95 -6.94 -0.57
CA ALA A 30 -4.08 -8.10 -0.41
C ALA A 30 -4.59 -9.34 -1.17
N TRP A 31 -5.90 -9.61 -1.08
CA TRP A 31 -6.53 -10.68 -1.83
C TRP A 31 -6.41 -10.45 -3.35
N MET A 32 -6.65 -9.23 -3.82
CA MET A 32 -6.59 -8.94 -5.25
C MET A 32 -5.17 -9.02 -5.79
N ALA A 33 -4.18 -8.50 -5.05
CA ALA A 33 -2.77 -8.63 -5.41
C ALA A 33 -2.35 -10.11 -5.53
N TRP A 34 -2.79 -10.95 -4.58
CA TRP A 34 -2.57 -12.39 -4.63
C TRP A 34 -3.22 -13.01 -5.86
N ARG A 35 -4.48 -12.71 -6.11
CA ARG A 35 -5.23 -13.23 -7.25
C ARG A 35 -4.58 -12.84 -8.59
N CYS A 36 -4.25 -11.56 -8.78
CA CYS A 36 -3.54 -11.10 -9.98
C CYS A 36 -2.20 -11.81 -10.14
N SER A 37 -1.46 -12.01 -9.05
CA SER A 37 -0.19 -12.74 -9.10
C SER A 37 -0.37 -14.18 -9.62
N GLN A 38 -1.45 -14.87 -9.23
CA GLN A 38 -1.76 -16.21 -9.73
C GLN A 38 -2.19 -16.17 -11.21
N GLU A 39 -3.06 -15.24 -11.58
CA GLU A 39 -3.55 -15.08 -12.96
C GLU A 39 -2.41 -14.73 -13.92
N TRP A 40 -1.45 -13.93 -13.50
CA TRP A 40 -0.27 -13.53 -14.29
C TRP A 40 0.89 -14.51 -14.17
N GLN A 41 0.71 -15.62 -13.46
CA GLN A 41 1.72 -16.66 -13.24
C GLN A 41 3.05 -16.12 -12.69
N LEU A 42 2.97 -15.14 -11.77
CA LEU A 42 4.14 -14.61 -11.10
C LEU A 42 4.67 -15.59 -10.06
N ASP A 43 5.96 -15.53 -9.78
CA ASP A 43 6.57 -16.39 -8.75
C ASP A 43 6.14 -15.98 -7.34
N CYS A 44 5.16 -16.69 -6.79
CA CYS A 44 4.63 -16.53 -5.45
C CYS A 44 5.20 -17.52 -4.43
N SER A 45 6.30 -18.20 -4.76
CA SER A 45 6.91 -19.21 -3.87
C SER A 45 7.28 -18.70 -2.48
N ARG A 46 7.46 -17.41 -2.34
CA ARG A 46 7.70 -16.71 -1.07
C ARG A 46 6.55 -15.80 -0.63
N GLY A 47 5.41 -15.89 -1.32
CA GLY A 47 4.27 -15.00 -1.10
C GLY A 47 4.50 -13.60 -1.68
N LEU A 48 3.77 -12.62 -1.14
CA LEU A 48 3.89 -11.21 -1.54
C LEU A 48 3.78 -10.25 -0.36
N LEU A 49 4.23 -9.03 -0.58
CA LEU A 49 3.90 -7.84 0.20
C LEU A 49 3.05 -6.91 -0.64
N LEU A 50 1.92 -6.46 -0.10
CA LEU A 50 1.18 -5.32 -0.62
C LEU A 50 1.52 -4.09 0.21
N VAL A 51 2.04 -3.07 -0.44
CA VAL A 51 2.25 -1.72 0.09
C VAL A 51 1.14 -0.84 -0.43
N ASP A 52 0.26 -0.38 0.45
CA ASP A 52 -0.73 0.65 0.14
C ASP A 52 -0.23 1.98 0.70
N ALA A 53 0.23 2.84 -0.21
CA ALA A 53 0.81 4.14 0.10
C ALA A 53 -0.27 5.24 0.01
N GLY A 54 -0.96 5.47 1.12
CA GLY A 54 -2.00 6.48 1.26
C GLY A 54 -1.81 7.32 2.52
N THR A 55 -2.91 7.79 3.14
CA THR A 55 -2.89 8.52 4.42
C THR A 55 -2.13 7.75 5.50
N VAL A 56 -2.32 6.44 5.54
CA VAL A 56 -1.50 5.49 6.27
C VAL A 56 -0.76 4.66 5.24
N LEU A 57 0.55 4.49 5.39
CA LEU A 57 1.28 3.48 4.63
C LEU A 57 1.09 2.15 5.32
N SER A 58 0.40 1.23 4.66
CA SER A 58 0.22 -0.12 5.15
C SER A 58 1.05 -1.12 4.34
N ILE A 59 1.72 -2.03 5.04
CA ILE A 59 2.40 -3.18 4.44
C ILE A 59 1.63 -4.42 4.90
N THR A 60 1.07 -5.16 3.96
CA THR A 60 0.32 -6.39 4.24
C THR A 60 1.02 -7.57 3.59
N ARG A 61 1.39 -8.56 4.38
CA ARG A 61 2.00 -9.81 3.89
C ARG A 61 0.92 -10.81 3.54
N VAL A 62 1.05 -11.43 2.37
CA VAL A 62 0.36 -12.66 2.01
C VAL A 62 1.42 -13.76 1.89
N THR A 63 1.18 -14.88 2.54
CA THR A 63 2.11 -16.01 2.56
C THR A 63 2.08 -16.80 1.25
N ALA A 64 2.99 -17.75 1.05
CA ALA A 64 3.07 -18.55 -0.18
C ALA A 64 1.83 -19.42 -0.45
N ASP A 65 1.05 -19.69 0.57
CA ASP A 65 -0.24 -20.41 0.51
C ASP A 65 -1.47 -19.48 0.40
N GLY A 66 -1.24 -18.18 0.18
CA GLY A 66 -2.32 -17.19 -0.02
C GLY A 66 -3.00 -16.71 1.25
N CYS A 67 -2.45 -17.01 2.44
CA CYS A 67 -3.03 -16.60 3.71
C CYS A 67 -2.52 -15.22 4.15
N PHE A 68 -3.31 -14.53 4.98
CA PHE A 68 -2.84 -13.33 5.67
C PHE A 68 -1.65 -13.64 6.58
N GLY A 69 -0.52 -13.02 6.33
CA GLY A 69 0.73 -13.23 7.05
C GLY A 69 1.14 -12.08 7.99
N GLY A 70 0.19 -11.19 8.33
CA GLY A 70 0.48 -10.03 9.17
C GLY A 70 0.80 -8.76 8.36
N GLY A 71 1.37 -7.76 9.02
CA GLY A 71 1.74 -6.52 8.35
C GLY A 71 2.20 -5.42 9.29
N GLN A 72 2.46 -4.24 8.72
CA GLN A 72 2.92 -3.05 9.43
C GLN A 72 2.07 -1.85 9.00
N LEU A 73 1.90 -0.90 9.90
CA LEU A 73 1.25 0.38 9.65
C LEU A 73 2.16 1.50 10.13
N ILE A 74 2.41 2.47 9.27
CA ILE A 74 3.06 3.72 9.65
C ILE A 74 2.27 4.90 9.07
N PRO A 75 2.39 6.10 9.61
CA PRO A 75 1.81 7.28 8.99
C PRO A 75 2.31 7.42 7.55
N GLY A 76 1.42 7.75 6.60
CA GLY A 76 1.81 8.03 5.22
C GLY A 76 2.53 9.37 5.08
N TYR A 77 2.90 9.71 3.84
CA TYR A 77 3.75 10.85 3.54
C TYR A 77 3.22 12.16 4.14
N ARG A 78 1.99 12.52 3.79
CA ARG A 78 1.37 13.75 4.28
C ARG A 78 1.21 13.75 5.80
N LEU A 79 0.73 12.66 6.36
CA LEU A 79 0.47 12.56 7.81
C LEU A 79 1.76 12.71 8.64
N GLN A 80 2.90 12.20 8.16
CA GLN A 80 4.19 12.40 8.82
C GLN A 80 4.63 13.88 8.80
N LEU A 81 4.47 14.55 7.66
CA LEU A 81 4.81 15.98 7.53
C LEU A 81 3.93 16.84 8.43
N GLU A 82 2.62 16.61 8.43
CA GLU A 82 1.66 17.30 9.29
C GLU A 82 1.98 17.09 10.78
N ALA A 83 2.27 15.85 11.19
CA ALA A 83 2.62 15.53 12.56
C ALA A 83 3.91 16.23 13.02
N MET A 84 4.91 16.39 12.16
CA MET A 84 6.11 17.16 12.48
C MET A 84 5.79 18.64 12.67
N ALA A 85 4.95 19.23 11.82
CA ALA A 85 4.55 20.63 11.90
C ALA A 85 3.71 20.90 13.15
N GLU A 86 2.80 19.99 13.50
CA GLU A 86 1.96 20.12 14.71
C GLU A 86 2.74 19.86 15.99
N GLY A 87 3.68 18.92 15.98
CA GLY A 87 4.46 18.51 17.17
C GLY A 87 5.64 19.42 17.52
N THR A 88 5.97 20.41 16.67
CA THR A 88 7.17 21.24 16.86
C THR A 88 6.91 22.72 16.61
N VAL A 89 7.55 23.57 17.41
CA VAL A 89 7.53 25.01 17.19
C VAL A 89 8.55 25.37 16.11
N GLY A 90 8.09 25.98 15.01
CA GLY A 90 8.97 26.52 13.97
C GLY A 90 9.12 25.68 12.70
N LEU A 91 8.51 24.48 12.64
CA LEU A 91 8.38 23.80 11.36
C LEU A 91 7.16 24.32 10.58
N PRO A 92 7.24 24.47 9.26
CA PRO A 92 6.14 24.99 8.45
C PRO A 92 4.97 24.00 8.45
N SER A 93 3.75 24.53 8.63
CA SER A 93 2.50 23.76 8.54
C SER A 93 1.94 23.69 7.12
N THR A 94 2.42 24.56 6.23
CA THR A 94 2.05 24.57 4.81
C THR A 94 3.26 24.20 3.97
N PHE A 95 3.16 23.12 3.24
CA PHE A 95 4.16 22.70 2.25
C PHE A 95 3.42 22.31 0.98
N GLU A 96 3.87 22.84 -0.13
CA GLU A 96 3.48 22.29 -1.41
C GLU A 96 4.09 20.90 -1.50
N LEU A 97 3.24 19.93 -1.77
CA LEU A 97 3.70 18.58 -2.11
C LEU A 97 4.27 18.66 -3.53
N SER A 98 5.41 19.35 -3.64
CA SER A 98 6.08 19.44 -4.91
C SER A 98 6.90 18.16 -5.11
N ASP A 99 6.77 17.60 -6.29
CA ASP A 99 7.71 16.61 -6.83
C ASP A 99 9.09 17.27 -7.11
N ASP A 100 9.45 18.29 -6.32
CA ASP A 100 10.63 19.10 -6.60
C ASP A 100 11.88 18.25 -6.57
N ALA A 101 12.45 18.13 -7.75
CA ALA A 101 13.68 17.42 -7.98
C ALA A 101 14.79 17.86 -7.00
N GLU A 102 14.75 19.08 -6.50
CA GLU A 102 15.73 19.61 -5.56
C GLU A 102 15.71 18.90 -4.20
N ALA A 103 14.53 18.60 -3.64
CA ALA A 103 14.40 17.86 -2.39
C ALA A 103 15.01 16.45 -2.48
N PHE A 104 15.02 15.86 -3.70
CA PHE A 104 15.45 14.47 -3.90
C PHE A 104 16.79 14.34 -4.61
N GLN A 105 17.36 15.42 -5.17
CA GLN A 105 18.71 15.42 -5.74
C GLN A 105 19.80 15.40 -4.68
N ASN A 106 19.55 15.99 -3.51
CA ASN A 106 20.51 16.06 -2.42
C ASN A 106 20.09 15.15 -1.25
N VAL A 107 20.98 14.33 -0.76
CA VAL A 107 20.76 13.49 0.43
C VAL A 107 20.55 14.34 1.69
N PHE A 108 21.18 15.52 1.74
CA PHE A 108 21.10 16.48 2.83
C PHE A 108 20.62 17.85 2.33
N PRO A 109 19.31 18.03 2.07
CA PRO A 109 18.79 19.32 1.63
C PRO A 109 19.03 20.39 2.70
N GLN A 110 19.31 21.62 2.26
CA GLN A 110 19.55 22.74 3.16
C GLN A 110 18.27 23.47 3.56
N GLN A 111 17.20 23.31 2.77
CA GLN A 111 15.90 23.92 3.05
C GLN A 111 15.07 23.03 3.95
N THR A 112 14.43 23.62 4.97
CA THR A 112 13.67 22.88 5.99
C THR A 112 12.57 21.98 5.38
N VAL A 113 11.77 22.51 4.45
CA VAL A 113 10.69 21.73 3.82
C VAL A 113 11.27 20.56 3.05
N ALA A 114 12.31 20.80 2.24
CA ALA A 114 12.99 19.75 1.48
C ALA A 114 13.61 18.68 2.40
N ALA A 115 14.18 19.08 3.53
CA ALA A 115 14.72 18.14 4.51
C ALA A 115 13.63 17.29 5.18
N MET A 116 12.48 17.87 5.51
CA MET A 116 11.31 17.14 6.01
C MET A 116 10.81 16.13 4.99
N GLN A 117 10.59 16.57 3.75
CA GLN A 117 10.11 15.71 2.66
C GLN A 117 11.09 14.55 2.40
N ARG A 118 12.37 14.85 2.30
CA ARG A 118 13.42 13.85 2.10
C ARG A 118 13.42 12.81 3.22
N GLY A 119 13.41 13.26 4.48
CA GLY A 119 13.43 12.40 5.65
C GLY A 119 12.23 11.46 5.71
N VAL A 120 11.03 11.95 5.40
CA VAL A 120 9.80 11.14 5.38
C VAL A 120 9.87 10.08 4.27
N VAL A 121 10.26 10.45 3.05
CA VAL A 121 10.36 9.48 1.95
C VAL A 121 11.40 8.41 2.26
N GLU A 122 12.56 8.78 2.78
CA GLU A 122 13.58 7.81 3.20
C GLU A 122 13.08 6.86 4.29
N ALA A 123 12.34 7.36 5.29
CA ALA A 123 11.77 6.53 6.35
C ALA A 123 10.76 5.52 5.79
N MET A 124 9.89 5.96 4.88
CA MET A 124 8.93 5.08 4.22
C MET A 124 9.65 4.00 3.38
N LEU A 125 10.60 4.40 2.56
CA LEU A 125 11.38 3.47 1.72
C LEU A 125 12.21 2.48 2.56
N ALA A 126 12.80 2.94 3.64
CA ALA A 126 13.54 2.07 4.56
C ALA A 126 12.63 1.00 5.19
N THR A 127 11.41 1.38 5.60
CA THR A 127 10.40 0.46 6.14
C THR A 127 10.00 -0.59 5.09
N ILE A 128 9.70 -0.16 3.86
CA ILE A 128 9.34 -1.07 2.76
C ILE A 128 10.51 -2.00 2.43
N THR A 129 11.73 -1.45 2.35
CA THR A 129 12.94 -2.21 2.04
C THR A 129 13.21 -3.29 3.10
N ALA A 130 13.11 -2.94 4.39
CA ALA A 130 13.30 -3.88 5.48
C ALA A 130 12.26 -5.02 5.44
N ALA A 131 10.99 -4.68 5.19
CA ALA A 131 9.93 -5.67 5.04
C ALA A 131 10.20 -6.59 3.83
N GLN A 132 10.60 -6.02 2.69
CA GLN A 132 10.90 -6.77 1.48
C GLN A 132 12.12 -7.70 1.64
N GLN A 133 13.18 -7.24 2.28
CA GLN A 133 14.36 -8.07 2.58
C GLN A 133 14.02 -9.26 3.47
N HIS A 134 13.08 -9.06 4.41
CA HIS A 134 12.64 -10.13 5.30
C HIS A 134 11.70 -11.11 4.59
N ALA A 135 10.74 -10.63 3.82
CA ALA A 135 9.74 -11.47 3.14
C ALA A 135 10.28 -12.15 1.88
N GLN A 136 11.15 -11.46 1.13
CA GLN A 136 11.75 -11.90 -0.14
C GLN A 136 10.73 -12.34 -1.22
N GLY A 137 9.46 -11.94 -1.07
CA GLY A 137 8.37 -12.22 -2.01
C GLY A 137 8.18 -11.13 -3.05
N LEU A 138 7.11 -11.22 -3.83
CA LEU A 138 6.69 -10.14 -4.73
C LEU A 138 6.36 -8.87 -3.95
N LEU A 139 6.59 -7.72 -4.56
CA LEU A 139 6.24 -6.42 -3.99
C LEU A 139 5.18 -5.76 -4.87
N TRP A 140 3.99 -5.59 -4.33
CA TRP A 140 2.91 -4.84 -4.94
C TRP A 140 2.83 -3.46 -4.28
N ILE A 141 2.66 -2.40 -5.10
CA ILE A 141 2.49 -1.04 -4.59
C ILE A 141 1.21 -0.46 -5.19
N CYS A 142 0.36 0.09 -4.33
CA CYS A 142 -0.86 0.82 -4.69
C CYS A 142 -1.04 2.05 -3.78
N GLY A 143 -2.15 2.75 -3.95
CA GLY A 143 -2.48 3.96 -3.19
C GLY A 143 -2.06 5.25 -3.87
N GLY A 144 -2.51 6.38 -3.32
CA GLY A 144 -2.30 7.71 -3.92
C GLY A 144 -0.84 8.14 -4.04
N ASP A 145 0.02 7.68 -3.12
CA ASP A 145 1.45 7.99 -3.09
C ASP A 145 2.31 6.90 -3.76
N ALA A 146 1.69 5.90 -4.42
CA ALA A 146 2.39 4.78 -5.07
C ALA A 146 3.43 5.25 -6.10
N ALA A 147 3.09 6.26 -6.90
CA ALA A 147 3.99 6.81 -7.91
C ALA A 147 5.26 7.43 -7.28
N MET A 148 5.12 8.10 -6.13
CA MET A 148 6.24 8.65 -5.37
C MET A 148 7.14 7.53 -4.84
N VAL A 149 6.54 6.52 -4.21
CA VAL A 149 7.29 5.34 -3.71
C VAL A 149 8.04 4.65 -4.85
N GLN A 150 7.39 4.43 -5.99
CA GLN A 150 8.02 3.80 -7.17
C GLN A 150 9.19 4.62 -7.71
N ARG A 151 9.04 5.94 -7.78
CA ARG A 151 10.08 6.86 -8.29
C ARG A 151 11.37 6.74 -7.48
N HIS A 152 11.24 6.66 -6.17
CA HIS A 152 12.36 6.64 -5.24
C HIS A 152 12.79 5.22 -4.82
N TRP A 153 12.10 4.20 -5.33
CA TRP A 153 12.42 2.80 -5.02
C TRP A 153 13.77 2.40 -5.60
N THR A 154 14.67 1.94 -4.74
CA THR A 154 16.02 1.50 -5.11
C THR A 154 16.19 -0.03 -5.07
N GLY A 155 15.17 -0.75 -4.64
CA GLY A 155 15.19 -2.22 -4.58
C GLY A 155 14.99 -2.87 -5.96
N SER A 156 14.88 -4.21 -5.96
CA SER A 156 14.69 -4.96 -7.21
C SER A 156 13.39 -4.59 -7.90
N ARG A 157 13.50 -4.14 -9.15
CA ARG A 157 12.35 -3.82 -10.00
C ARG A 157 11.68 -5.06 -10.61
N SER A 158 12.38 -6.19 -10.69
CA SER A 158 11.82 -7.44 -11.22
C SER A 158 10.75 -8.04 -10.32
N LEU A 159 10.75 -7.70 -9.04
CA LEU A 159 9.75 -8.14 -8.05
C LEU A 159 8.63 -7.11 -7.85
N LEU A 160 8.73 -5.94 -8.50
CA LEU A 160 7.81 -4.82 -8.28
C LEU A 160 6.65 -4.86 -9.27
N GLN A 161 5.44 -4.86 -8.72
CA GLN A 161 4.19 -4.66 -9.44
C GLN A 161 3.56 -3.33 -8.99
N LEU A 162 3.08 -2.55 -9.93
CA LEU A 162 2.38 -1.29 -9.64
C LEU A 162 0.94 -1.40 -10.14
N GLU A 163 -0.03 -1.23 -9.25
CA GLU A 163 -1.44 -1.27 -9.61
C GLU A 163 -2.22 -0.30 -8.70
N GLY A 164 -2.77 0.75 -9.31
CA GLY A 164 -3.44 1.82 -8.57
C GLY A 164 -4.78 1.42 -7.95
N ASP A 165 -5.52 0.53 -8.61
CA ASP A 165 -6.95 0.30 -8.35
C ASP A 165 -7.26 -1.09 -7.79
N LEU A 166 -6.34 -1.72 -7.07
CA LEU A 166 -6.52 -3.08 -6.53
C LEU A 166 -7.80 -3.25 -5.73
N GLN A 167 -8.13 -2.29 -4.84
CA GLN A 167 -9.35 -2.36 -4.04
C GLN A 167 -10.61 -2.28 -4.91
N LEU A 168 -10.61 -1.41 -5.93
CA LEU A 168 -11.73 -1.29 -6.86
C LEU A 168 -11.89 -2.56 -7.71
N GLN A 169 -10.80 -3.11 -8.21
CA GLN A 169 -10.81 -4.40 -8.93
C GLN A 169 -11.33 -5.53 -8.04
N ALA A 170 -10.95 -5.57 -6.76
CA ALA A 170 -11.45 -6.53 -5.79
C ALA A 170 -12.97 -6.41 -5.61
N LEU A 171 -13.49 -5.19 -5.45
CA LEU A 171 -14.94 -4.95 -5.32
C LEU A 171 -15.71 -5.40 -6.55
N LEU A 172 -15.21 -5.11 -7.76
CA LEU A 172 -15.83 -5.55 -9.01
C LEU A 172 -15.86 -7.07 -9.12
N ASN A 173 -14.77 -7.73 -8.76
CA ASN A 173 -14.68 -9.20 -8.78
C ASN A 173 -15.63 -9.86 -7.78
N LEU A 174 -15.72 -9.34 -6.55
CA LEU A 174 -16.65 -9.85 -5.53
C LEU A 174 -18.11 -9.57 -5.91
N GLY A 175 -18.41 -8.36 -6.43
CA GLY A 175 -19.75 -7.99 -6.85
C GLY A 175 -20.29 -8.88 -7.98
N ALA A 176 -19.45 -9.24 -8.94
CA ALA A 176 -19.80 -10.17 -10.02
C ALA A 176 -20.12 -11.58 -9.47
N GLY A 177 -19.36 -12.06 -8.49
CA GLY A 177 -19.58 -13.36 -7.85
C GLY A 177 -20.86 -13.43 -7.01
N LEU A 178 -21.19 -12.36 -6.29
CA LEU A 178 -22.39 -12.27 -5.45
C LEU A 178 -23.67 -12.20 -6.27
N ASN A 179 -23.65 -11.62 -7.47
CA ASN A 179 -24.81 -11.57 -8.38
C ASN A 179 -25.07 -12.93 -9.04
N SER A 180 -24.04 -13.69 -9.37
CA SER A 180 -24.20 -15.03 -9.98
C SER A 180 -24.72 -16.11 -9.01
N GLY A 181 -24.61 -15.90 -7.69
CA GLY A 181 -25.10 -16.83 -6.67
C GLY A 181 -26.56 -16.62 -6.26
N ARG A 182 -27.21 -15.51 -6.67
CA ARG A 182 -28.62 -15.20 -6.34
C ARG A 182 -29.63 -15.71 -7.37
N ASP A 183 -29.18 -16.18 -8.51
CA ASP A 183 -30.04 -16.72 -9.60
C ASP A 183 -30.12 -18.27 -9.57
N ARG A 184 -29.83 -18.91 -8.44
CA ARG A 184 -29.97 -20.36 -8.27
C ARG A 184 -30.87 -20.72 -7.10
#